data_a0c83f2dfe3ae9a5252e37ff9afee81c
#
_entry.id   a0c83f2dfe3ae9a5252e37ff9afee81c
#
_cell.length_a   1.000
_cell.length_b   1.000
_cell.length_c   1.000
_cell.angle_alpha   90.00
_cell.angle_beta   90.00
_cell.angle_gamma   90.00
#
_symmetry.space_group_name_H-M   'P 1'
#
loop_
_entity.id
_entity.type
_entity.pdbx_description
1 polymer ?
#
loop_
_entity_poly.entity_id
_entity_poly.type
_entity_poly.pdbx_seq_one_letter_code
_entity_poly.pdbx_strand_id
1 'polypeptide(L)'
;MGDFFMSGTKEKKLNLPQSLLLLLLIIVSVAVCIRLKTGGPMIGLFASWIFIYLFCKIFGISYANIVAGAYDAIRMVVPTLCLLMAIGVMIGTWLQSGTIATIISWGLKMINPSWLLPLTLLFCSILSIVTGTSYGSAGSAGVAMMAIGNAMGIHPGMVAGAVICGAMFGDKLSPLSDTTNLAPAVADAKLGDHIRSMLWTTLPTYVITLILFTILGFQQTSGSYTEGSITVYIDALNGEFQLGWITMIPAILIIVLLLCKVNAISALGLSSMPPMPTAKQIMATYWSMLPMPPRFKMDCNTGSSIVVV
;
A
#
# COMPACT_ATOMS: atom_id res chain seq x y z
N MET A 1 -36.29 6.53 -5.71
CA MET A 1 -35.61 5.69 -6.72
C MET A 1 -35.12 4.36 -6.10
N GLY A 2 -35.70 3.96 -4.95
CA GLY A 2 -35.30 2.80 -4.13
C GLY A 2 -36.16 1.56 -4.30
N ASP A 3 -37.31 1.58 -4.99
CA ASP A 3 -38.29 0.51 -4.93
C ASP A 3 -38.37 -0.37 -6.18
N PHE A 4 -37.46 -0.25 -7.12
CA PHE A 4 -37.51 -1.03 -8.39
C PHE A 4 -36.82 -2.39 -8.33
N PHE A 5 -36.10 -2.74 -7.23
CA PHE A 5 -35.33 -3.99 -7.15
C PHE A 5 -35.84 -5.03 -6.15
N MET A 6 -37.02 -4.85 -5.57
CA MET A 6 -37.64 -5.83 -4.67
C MET A 6 -38.80 -6.58 -5.37
N SER A 7 -38.51 -7.24 -6.48
CA SER A 7 -39.45 -8.25 -7.01
C SER A 7 -39.03 -9.61 -6.45
N GLY A 8 -39.90 -10.15 -5.57
CA GLY A 8 -39.72 -11.41 -4.84
C GLY A 8 -39.73 -12.66 -5.72
N THR A 9 -38.73 -12.85 -6.54
CA THR A 9 -38.39 -14.14 -7.12
C THR A 9 -37.52 -14.91 -6.16
N LYS A 10 -37.90 -16.14 -5.76
CA LYS A 10 -37.10 -17.06 -4.97
C LYS A 10 -35.66 -17.06 -5.50
N GLU A 11 -34.74 -16.46 -4.75
CA GLU A 11 -33.31 -16.40 -5.12
C GLU A 11 -32.77 -17.82 -5.23
N LYS A 12 -32.55 -18.27 -6.46
CA LYS A 12 -31.87 -19.52 -6.72
C LYS A 12 -30.39 -19.30 -6.44
N LYS A 13 -29.92 -19.81 -5.28
CA LYS A 13 -28.51 -19.73 -4.86
C LYS A 13 -27.75 -20.94 -5.41
N LEU A 14 -26.48 -20.74 -5.74
CA LEU A 14 -25.57 -21.83 -6.07
C LEU A 14 -25.36 -22.73 -4.83
N ASN A 15 -25.34 -24.03 -5.05
CA ASN A 15 -24.93 -24.97 -4.02
C ASN A 15 -23.40 -24.92 -3.82
N LEU A 16 -22.92 -25.31 -2.63
CA LEU A 16 -21.50 -25.30 -2.30
C LEU A 16 -20.61 -25.93 -3.39
N PRO A 17 -20.91 -27.15 -3.93
CA PRO A 17 -20.08 -27.78 -4.98
C PRO A 17 -20.09 -26.98 -6.29
N GLN A 18 -21.18 -26.32 -6.63
CA GLN A 18 -21.28 -25.47 -7.81
C GLN A 18 -20.43 -24.21 -7.67
N SER A 19 -20.44 -23.60 -6.48
CA SER A 19 -19.61 -22.42 -6.17
C SER A 19 -18.12 -22.77 -6.19
N LEU A 20 -17.72 -23.95 -5.66
CA LEU A 20 -16.37 -24.42 -5.70
C LEU A 20 -15.89 -24.72 -7.13
N LEU A 21 -16.76 -25.31 -7.96
CA LEU A 21 -16.44 -25.55 -9.36
C LEU A 21 -16.24 -24.26 -10.14
N LEU A 22 -17.09 -23.26 -9.90
CA LEU A 22 -16.96 -21.94 -10.52
C LEU A 22 -15.65 -21.25 -10.09
N LEU A 23 -15.32 -21.31 -8.81
CA LEU A 23 -14.05 -20.78 -8.28
C LEU A 23 -12.84 -21.47 -8.93
N LEU A 24 -12.89 -22.79 -9.07
CA LEU A 24 -11.85 -23.56 -9.76
C LEU A 24 -11.67 -23.11 -11.21
N LEU A 25 -12.77 -22.90 -11.95
CA LEU A 25 -12.72 -22.42 -13.33
C LEU A 25 -12.06 -21.04 -13.43
N ILE A 26 -12.35 -20.12 -12.50
CA ILE A 26 -11.73 -18.80 -12.44
C ILE A 26 -10.23 -18.92 -12.20
N ILE A 27 -9.80 -19.74 -11.22
CA ILE A 27 -8.40 -19.98 -10.91
C ILE A 27 -7.65 -20.56 -12.11
N VAL A 28 -8.24 -21.55 -12.77
CA VAL A 28 -7.66 -22.18 -13.98
C VAL A 28 -7.54 -21.17 -15.12
N SER A 29 -8.56 -20.35 -15.35
CA SER A 29 -8.54 -19.28 -16.38
C SER A 29 -7.36 -18.32 -16.16
N VAL A 30 -7.19 -17.84 -14.93
CA VAL A 30 -6.08 -16.93 -14.57
C VAL A 30 -4.73 -17.64 -14.72
N ALA A 31 -4.60 -18.87 -14.23
CA ALA A 31 -3.37 -19.66 -14.31
C ALA A 31 -2.96 -19.92 -15.77
N VAL A 32 -3.90 -20.25 -16.63
CA VAL A 32 -3.66 -20.47 -18.08
C VAL A 32 -3.17 -19.18 -18.75
N CYS A 33 -3.81 -18.04 -18.47
CA CYS A 33 -3.39 -16.74 -19.03
C CYS A 33 -1.98 -16.34 -18.57
N ILE A 34 -1.62 -16.61 -17.31
CA ILE A 34 -0.26 -16.37 -16.80
C ILE A 34 0.75 -17.28 -17.54
N ARG A 35 0.43 -18.55 -17.69
CA ARG A 35 1.31 -19.54 -18.37
C ARG A 35 1.50 -19.23 -19.84
N LEU A 36 0.45 -18.83 -20.53
CA LEU A 36 0.49 -18.48 -21.96
C LEU A 36 1.08 -17.09 -22.22
N LYS A 37 1.42 -16.31 -21.16
CA LYS A 37 1.94 -14.92 -21.27
C LYS A 37 1.04 -13.99 -22.10
N THR A 38 -0.27 -14.25 -22.13
CA THR A 38 -1.25 -13.52 -22.95
C THR A 38 -1.71 -12.19 -22.32
N GLY A 39 -0.84 -11.49 -21.58
CA GLY A 39 -1.16 -10.21 -20.94
C GLY A 39 -1.43 -10.28 -19.44
N GLY A 40 -1.00 -11.36 -18.79
CA GLY A 40 -1.02 -11.50 -17.34
C GLY A 40 -2.38 -11.85 -16.72
N PRO A 41 -2.51 -11.76 -15.40
CA PRO A 41 -3.70 -12.21 -14.66
C PRO A 41 -4.96 -11.41 -15.00
N MET A 42 -4.83 -10.16 -15.47
CA MET A 42 -5.98 -9.31 -15.78
C MET A 42 -6.84 -9.88 -16.91
N ILE A 43 -6.22 -10.38 -17.99
CA ILE A 43 -6.97 -10.99 -19.11
C ILE A 43 -7.71 -12.23 -18.63
N GLY A 44 -7.08 -13.06 -17.77
CA GLY A 44 -7.73 -14.21 -17.15
C GLY A 44 -8.94 -13.85 -16.31
N LEU A 45 -8.86 -12.75 -15.56
CA LEU A 45 -10.01 -12.23 -14.79
C LEU A 45 -11.13 -11.72 -15.70
N PHE A 46 -10.84 -11.01 -16.78
CA PHE A 46 -11.85 -10.60 -17.75
C PHE A 46 -12.50 -11.80 -18.45
N ALA A 47 -11.72 -12.79 -18.86
CA ALA A 47 -12.23 -14.04 -19.42
C ALA A 47 -13.14 -14.79 -18.44
N SER A 48 -12.85 -14.72 -17.14
CA SER A 48 -13.66 -15.32 -16.09
C SER A 48 -15.11 -14.80 -16.06
N TRP A 49 -15.34 -13.54 -16.46
CA TRP A 49 -16.71 -12.99 -16.56
C TRP A 49 -17.57 -13.76 -17.54
N ILE A 50 -16.99 -14.21 -18.65
CA ILE A 50 -17.69 -15.02 -19.65
C ILE A 50 -18.05 -16.38 -19.03
N PHE A 51 -17.12 -17.01 -18.31
CA PHE A 51 -17.36 -18.28 -17.62
C PHE A 51 -18.42 -18.14 -16.53
N ILE A 52 -18.37 -17.07 -15.73
CA ILE A 52 -19.37 -16.79 -14.70
C ILE A 52 -20.76 -16.66 -15.34
N TYR A 53 -20.88 -15.87 -16.41
CA TYR A 53 -22.16 -15.67 -17.09
C TYR A 53 -22.72 -16.97 -17.67
N LEU A 54 -21.92 -17.75 -18.41
CA LEU A 54 -22.34 -19.02 -19.01
C LEU A 54 -22.71 -20.04 -17.93
N PHE A 55 -21.91 -20.16 -16.88
CA PHE A 55 -22.16 -21.07 -15.77
C PHE A 55 -23.47 -20.73 -15.05
N CYS A 56 -23.66 -19.48 -14.68
CA CYS A 56 -24.88 -19.02 -14.02
C CYS A 56 -26.13 -19.23 -14.92
N LYS A 57 -26.02 -19.03 -16.23
CA LYS A 57 -27.07 -19.29 -17.17
C LYS A 57 -27.48 -20.78 -17.23
N ILE A 58 -26.49 -21.70 -17.24
CA ILE A 58 -26.72 -23.16 -17.21
C ILE A 58 -27.49 -23.57 -15.96
N PHE A 59 -27.15 -22.99 -14.80
CA PHE A 59 -27.82 -23.28 -13.54
C PHE A 59 -29.11 -22.46 -13.30
N GLY A 60 -29.52 -21.65 -14.26
CA GLY A 60 -30.78 -20.89 -14.22
C GLY A 60 -30.77 -19.71 -13.25
N ILE A 61 -29.58 -19.10 -13.03
CA ILE A 61 -29.44 -17.87 -12.25
C ILE A 61 -29.68 -16.67 -13.16
N SER A 62 -30.52 -15.75 -12.72
CA SER A 62 -30.84 -14.53 -13.47
C SER A 62 -29.62 -13.62 -13.61
N TYR A 63 -29.48 -12.98 -14.77
CA TYR A 63 -28.48 -11.94 -15.00
C TYR A 63 -28.54 -10.82 -13.96
N ALA A 64 -29.74 -10.44 -13.54
CA ALA A 64 -29.91 -9.43 -12.47
C ALA A 64 -29.23 -9.82 -11.17
N ASN A 65 -29.24 -11.10 -10.78
CA ASN A 65 -28.58 -11.57 -9.55
C ASN A 65 -27.05 -11.55 -9.70
N ILE A 66 -26.53 -11.85 -10.89
CA ILE A 66 -25.08 -11.75 -11.17
C ILE A 66 -24.63 -10.29 -11.03
N VAL A 67 -25.36 -9.37 -11.62
CA VAL A 67 -25.06 -7.94 -11.56
C VAL A 67 -25.20 -7.39 -10.14
N ALA A 68 -26.24 -7.80 -9.40
CA ALA A 68 -26.39 -7.41 -7.99
C ALA A 68 -25.19 -7.87 -7.14
N GLY A 69 -24.78 -9.14 -7.28
CA GLY A 69 -23.58 -9.65 -6.59
C GLY A 69 -22.30 -8.91 -6.98
N ALA A 70 -22.17 -8.50 -8.24
CA ALA A 70 -21.04 -7.68 -8.69
C ALA A 70 -21.04 -6.29 -8.04
N TYR A 71 -22.20 -5.64 -7.94
CA TYR A 71 -22.33 -4.34 -7.25
C TYR A 71 -22.01 -4.45 -5.76
N ASP A 72 -22.43 -5.51 -5.09
CA ASP A 72 -22.11 -5.73 -3.68
C ASP A 72 -20.61 -5.95 -3.48
N ALA A 73 -19.98 -6.73 -4.36
CA ALA A 73 -18.52 -6.91 -4.34
C ALA A 73 -17.77 -5.59 -4.58
N ILE A 74 -18.22 -4.77 -5.55
CA ILE A 74 -17.63 -3.44 -5.82
C ILE A 74 -17.75 -2.55 -4.57
N ARG A 75 -18.92 -2.50 -3.92
CA ARG A 75 -19.11 -1.70 -2.70
C ARG A 75 -18.13 -2.08 -1.58
N MET A 76 -17.80 -3.37 -1.43
CA MET A 76 -16.83 -3.83 -0.44
C MET A 76 -15.39 -3.40 -0.77
N VAL A 77 -15.05 -3.28 -2.05
CA VAL A 77 -13.67 -2.97 -2.49
C VAL A 77 -13.42 -1.45 -2.60
N VAL A 78 -14.46 -0.64 -2.84
CA VAL A 78 -14.34 0.82 -3.01
C VAL A 78 -13.53 1.51 -1.90
N PRO A 79 -13.73 1.24 -0.60
CA PRO A 79 -12.93 1.89 0.45
C PRO A 79 -11.43 1.60 0.30
N THR A 80 -11.06 0.37 -0.04
CA THR A 80 -9.66 -0.03 -0.27
C THR A 80 -9.07 0.68 -1.48
N LEU A 81 -9.84 0.81 -2.58
CA LEU A 81 -9.40 1.54 -3.77
C LEU A 81 -9.18 3.03 -3.48
N CYS A 82 -10.10 3.66 -2.75
CA CYS A 82 -9.95 5.05 -2.32
C CYS A 82 -8.69 5.25 -1.47
N LEU A 83 -8.39 4.29 -0.57
CA LEU A 83 -7.19 4.33 0.25
C LEU A 83 -5.92 4.20 -0.58
N LEU A 84 -5.88 3.28 -1.54
CA LEU A 84 -4.73 3.13 -2.46
C LEU A 84 -4.51 4.38 -3.32
N MET A 85 -5.59 5.01 -3.80
CA MET A 85 -5.50 6.28 -4.51
C MET A 85 -4.94 7.39 -3.61
N ALA A 86 -5.41 7.51 -2.37
CA ALA A 86 -4.90 8.48 -1.40
C ALA A 86 -3.40 8.28 -1.11
N ILE A 87 -2.94 7.02 -0.99
CA ILE A 87 -1.51 6.69 -0.84
C ILE A 87 -0.72 7.17 -2.08
N GLY A 88 -1.21 6.92 -3.29
CA GLY A 88 -0.57 7.37 -4.51
C GLY A 88 -0.39 8.89 -4.57
N VAL A 89 -1.45 9.64 -4.23
CA VAL A 89 -1.41 11.11 -4.15
C VAL A 89 -0.40 11.55 -3.09
N MET A 90 -0.41 10.94 -1.90
CA MET A 90 0.53 11.25 -0.83
C MET A 90 1.98 11.04 -1.25
N ILE A 91 2.31 9.91 -1.86
CA ILE A 91 3.68 9.63 -2.33
C ILE A 91 4.12 10.69 -3.33
N GLY A 92 3.26 11.03 -4.30
CA GLY A 92 3.55 12.06 -5.30
C GLY A 92 3.84 13.42 -4.67
N THR A 93 3.03 13.85 -3.72
CA THR A 93 3.22 15.14 -3.01
C THR A 93 4.45 15.15 -2.10
N TRP A 94 4.74 14.05 -1.41
CA TRP A 94 5.91 13.90 -0.56
C TRP A 94 7.22 13.87 -1.36
N LEU A 95 7.19 13.31 -2.57
CA LEU A 95 8.35 13.34 -3.47
C LEU A 95 8.66 14.78 -3.89
N GLN A 96 7.62 15.55 -4.24
CA GLN A 96 7.77 16.94 -4.70
C GLN A 96 8.16 17.90 -3.58
N SER A 97 7.59 17.73 -2.38
CA SER A 97 7.87 18.59 -1.22
C SER A 97 9.25 18.35 -0.60
N GLY A 98 9.99 17.32 -1.03
CA GLY A 98 11.25 16.93 -0.42
C GLY A 98 11.10 16.16 0.90
N THR A 99 9.87 15.81 1.29
CA THR A 99 9.61 14.99 2.48
C THR A 99 10.33 13.64 2.39
N ILE A 100 10.20 12.94 1.26
CA ILE A 100 10.89 11.66 1.03
C ILE A 100 12.41 11.85 1.06
N ALA A 101 12.93 12.90 0.43
CA ALA A 101 14.35 13.20 0.43
C ALA A 101 14.88 13.45 1.86
N THR A 102 14.12 14.16 2.69
CA THR A 102 14.48 14.39 4.10
C THR A 102 14.43 13.09 4.92
N ILE A 103 13.41 12.26 4.74
CA ILE A 103 13.30 10.95 5.39
C ILE A 103 14.51 10.07 5.04
N ILE A 104 14.88 10.01 3.76
CA ILE A 104 16.05 9.26 3.29
C ILE A 104 17.32 9.79 3.93
N SER A 105 17.56 11.10 3.87
CA SER A 105 18.78 11.72 4.43
C SER A 105 18.94 11.46 5.92
N TRP A 106 17.85 11.58 6.69
CA TRP A 106 17.89 11.30 8.12
C TRP A 106 17.98 9.81 8.42
N GLY A 107 17.27 8.98 7.67
CA GLY A 107 17.35 7.53 7.81
C GLY A 107 18.73 6.98 7.54
N LEU A 108 19.41 7.48 6.49
CA LEU A 108 20.79 7.11 6.16
C LEU A 108 21.80 7.49 7.25
N LYS A 109 21.55 8.59 7.98
CA LYS A 109 22.40 9.04 9.09
C LYS A 109 22.17 8.27 10.39
N MET A 110 20.93 7.80 10.62
CA MET A 110 20.51 7.23 11.91
C MET A 110 20.47 5.70 11.93
N ILE A 111 20.16 5.06 10.80
CA ILE A 111 19.89 3.63 10.72
C ILE A 111 21.08 2.92 10.11
N ASN A 112 21.64 1.97 10.87
CA ASN A 112 22.63 1.05 10.30
C ASN A 112 21.92 0.08 9.34
N PRO A 113 22.45 -0.13 8.12
CA PRO A 113 21.85 -1.02 7.11
C PRO A 113 21.52 -2.42 7.61
N SER A 114 22.36 -3.01 8.45
CA SER A 114 22.14 -4.34 9.03
C SER A 114 20.88 -4.43 9.89
N TRP A 115 20.49 -3.32 10.51
CA TRP A 115 19.33 -3.24 11.39
C TRP A 115 18.07 -2.73 10.68
N LEU A 116 18.17 -2.31 9.41
CA LEU A 116 17.04 -1.74 8.70
C LEU A 116 15.83 -2.70 8.64
N LEU A 117 16.04 -3.95 8.27
CA LEU A 117 14.94 -4.92 8.10
C LEU A 117 14.21 -5.21 9.43
N PRO A 118 14.90 -5.56 10.54
CA PRO A 118 14.20 -5.77 11.81
C PRO A 118 13.56 -4.49 12.35
N LEU A 119 14.18 -3.32 12.20
CA LEU A 119 13.59 -2.04 12.59
C LEU A 119 12.35 -1.72 11.77
N THR A 120 12.36 -1.99 10.46
CA THR A 120 11.19 -1.83 9.59
C THR A 120 10.02 -2.69 10.07
N LEU A 121 10.28 -3.96 10.37
CA LEU A 121 9.28 -4.88 10.89
C LEU A 121 8.67 -4.34 12.19
N LEU A 122 9.52 -3.98 13.16
CA LEU A 122 9.08 -3.46 14.47
C LEU A 122 8.30 -2.15 14.33
N PHE A 123 8.82 -1.20 13.57
CA PHE A 123 8.19 0.11 13.40
C PHE A 123 6.81 0.02 12.74
N CYS A 124 6.71 -0.75 11.66
CA CYS A 124 5.40 -0.99 11.01
C CYS A 124 4.43 -1.75 11.92
N SER A 125 4.92 -2.68 12.76
CA SER A 125 4.08 -3.40 13.71
C SER A 125 3.51 -2.49 14.78
N ILE A 126 4.36 -1.68 15.42
CA ILE A 126 3.93 -0.74 16.48
C ILE A 126 2.90 0.24 15.91
N LEU A 127 3.20 0.85 14.77
CA LEU A 127 2.28 1.80 14.15
C LEU A 127 0.94 1.13 13.81
N SER A 128 0.96 -0.10 13.28
CA SER A 128 -0.24 -0.82 12.90
C SER A 128 -1.07 -1.26 14.11
N ILE A 129 -0.45 -1.67 15.24
CA ILE A 129 -1.17 -1.96 16.49
C ILE A 129 -1.93 -0.72 16.98
N VAL A 130 -1.27 0.44 16.95
CA VAL A 130 -1.84 1.68 17.47
C VAL A 130 -2.94 2.23 16.56
N THR A 131 -2.74 2.16 15.25
CA THR A 131 -3.68 2.71 14.26
C THR A 131 -4.83 1.76 13.91
N GLY A 132 -4.64 0.45 14.10
CA GLY A 132 -5.61 -0.57 13.73
C GLY A 132 -5.79 -0.75 12.22
N THR A 133 -4.78 -0.38 11.42
CA THR A 133 -4.85 -0.51 9.95
C THR A 133 -3.52 -0.92 9.35
N SER A 134 -3.52 -2.06 8.65
CA SER A 134 -2.34 -2.53 7.92
C SER A 134 -2.01 -1.64 6.72
N TYR A 135 -3.02 -1.22 5.96
CA TYR A 135 -2.82 -0.37 4.78
C TYR A 135 -2.34 1.03 5.14
N GLY A 136 -2.90 1.64 6.19
CA GLY A 136 -2.46 2.95 6.67
C GLY A 136 -1.01 2.93 7.13
N SER A 137 -0.60 1.89 7.86
CA SER A 137 0.77 1.71 8.35
C SER A 137 1.75 1.41 7.22
N ALA A 138 1.37 0.54 6.27
CA ALA A 138 2.20 0.26 5.10
C ALA A 138 2.32 1.49 4.18
N GLY A 139 1.23 2.24 3.99
CA GLY A 139 1.20 3.45 3.16
C GLY A 139 1.93 4.65 3.76
N SER A 140 2.17 4.68 5.07
CA SER A 140 2.90 5.77 5.75
C SER A 140 4.33 5.34 6.13
N ALA A 141 4.46 4.61 7.23
CA ALA A 141 5.76 4.11 7.70
C ALA A 141 6.44 3.20 6.67
N GLY A 142 5.67 2.33 6.00
CA GLY A 142 6.20 1.43 5.00
C GLY A 142 6.84 2.16 3.83
N VAL A 143 6.21 3.22 3.32
CA VAL A 143 6.77 4.04 2.23
C VAL A 143 8.08 4.70 2.66
N ALA A 144 8.15 5.24 3.88
CA ALA A 144 9.37 5.83 4.43
C ALA A 144 10.51 4.80 4.52
N MET A 145 10.23 3.61 5.07
CA MET A 145 11.22 2.55 5.20
C MET A 145 11.65 1.97 3.85
N MET A 146 10.74 1.89 2.88
CA MET A 146 11.07 1.51 1.50
C MET A 146 12.02 2.52 0.85
N ALA A 147 11.80 3.81 1.04
CA ALA A 147 12.65 4.86 0.50
C ALA A 147 14.07 4.77 1.09
N ILE A 148 14.19 4.60 2.41
CA ILE A 148 15.48 4.42 3.11
C ILE A 148 16.19 3.13 2.62
N GLY A 149 15.46 2.02 2.55
CA GLY A 149 16.00 0.73 2.13
C GLY A 149 16.54 0.74 0.69
N ASN A 150 15.80 1.38 -0.23
CA ASN A 150 16.26 1.57 -1.60
C ASN A 150 17.53 2.43 -1.67
N ALA A 151 17.59 3.52 -0.88
CA ALA A 151 18.76 4.38 -0.81
C ALA A 151 19.99 3.66 -0.22
N MET A 152 19.76 2.70 0.70
CA MET A 152 20.79 1.82 1.24
C MET A 152 21.15 0.64 0.32
N GLY A 153 20.57 0.53 -0.86
CA GLY A 153 20.83 -0.58 -1.79
C GLY A 153 20.32 -1.94 -1.34
N ILE A 154 19.43 -1.99 -0.33
CA ILE A 154 18.82 -3.22 0.12
C ILE A 154 17.73 -3.64 -0.87
N HIS A 155 17.68 -4.95 -1.19
CA HIS A 155 16.72 -5.46 -2.17
C HIS A 155 15.28 -5.07 -1.82
N PRO A 156 14.53 -4.37 -2.71
CA PRO A 156 13.20 -3.82 -2.40
C PRO A 156 12.20 -4.86 -1.90
N GLY A 157 12.27 -6.10 -2.41
CA GLY A 157 11.41 -7.19 -1.97
C GLY A 157 11.60 -7.57 -0.51
N MET A 158 12.80 -7.45 0.05
CA MET A 158 13.07 -7.75 1.47
C MET A 158 12.47 -6.65 2.36
N VAL A 159 12.67 -5.39 1.98
CA VAL A 159 12.10 -4.26 2.73
C VAL A 159 10.56 -4.31 2.67
N ALA A 160 9.99 -4.54 1.49
CA ALA A 160 8.55 -4.70 1.32
C ALA A 160 8.00 -5.88 2.15
N GLY A 161 8.73 -7.00 2.19
CA GLY A 161 8.40 -8.14 3.04
C GLY A 161 8.34 -7.77 4.52
N ALA A 162 9.36 -7.04 5.02
CA ALA A 162 9.39 -6.58 6.41
C ALA A 162 8.25 -5.60 6.73
N VAL A 163 7.94 -4.66 5.82
CA VAL A 163 6.81 -3.72 5.94
C VAL A 163 5.49 -4.48 6.03
N ILE A 164 5.23 -5.40 5.11
CA ILE A 164 3.96 -6.14 5.05
C ILE A 164 3.81 -7.04 6.28
N CYS A 165 4.85 -7.79 6.65
CA CYS A 165 4.82 -8.63 7.85
C CYS A 165 4.54 -7.81 9.11
N GLY A 166 5.20 -6.65 9.27
CA GLY A 166 4.98 -5.77 10.40
C GLY A 166 3.57 -5.18 10.43
N ALA A 167 3.12 -4.62 9.32
CA ALA A 167 1.82 -4.00 9.21
C ALA A 167 0.67 -5.01 9.45
N MET A 168 0.76 -6.20 8.87
CA MET A 168 -0.25 -7.26 9.05
C MET A 168 -0.25 -7.84 10.46
N PHE A 169 0.93 -7.99 11.09
CA PHE A 169 1.02 -8.43 12.47
C PHE A 169 0.32 -7.46 13.41
N GLY A 170 0.62 -6.16 13.28
CA GLY A 170 0.04 -5.14 14.13
C GLY A 170 -1.47 -5.02 13.97
N ASP A 171 -1.96 -5.06 12.75
CA ASP A 171 -3.39 -5.01 12.43
C ASP A 171 -4.16 -6.15 13.10
N LYS A 172 -3.65 -7.37 13.01
CA LYS A 172 -4.29 -8.55 13.64
C LYS A 172 -4.37 -8.50 15.15
N LEU A 173 -3.46 -7.83 15.82
CA LEU A 173 -3.44 -7.71 17.28
C LEU A 173 -4.08 -6.43 17.79
N SER A 174 -4.44 -5.51 16.91
CA SER A 174 -5.06 -4.26 17.29
C SER A 174 -6.55 -4.45 17.60
N PRO A 175 -7.02 -4.03 18.78
CA PRO A 175 -8.46 -4.00 19.08
C PRO A 175 -9.22 -2.94 18.26
N LEU A 176 -8.51 -2.07 17.53
CA LEU A 176 -9.07 -1.02 16.69
C LEU A 176 -9.25 -1.47 15.24
N SER A 177 -8.72 -2.64 14.87
CA SER A 177 -8.80 -3.18 13.51
C SER A 177 -10.19 -3.71 13.19
N ASP A 178 -10.71 -3.32 12.04
CA ASP A 178 -12.00 -3.81 11.53
C ASP A 178 -11.98 -5.33 11.33
N THR A 179 -10.88 -5.87 10.80
CA THR A 179 -10.73 -7.30 10.55
C THR A 179 -10.69 -8.11 11.85
N THR A 180 -10.00 -7.60 12.87
CA THR A 180 -9.91 -8.23 14.19
C THR A 180 -11.24 -8.19 14.94
N ASN A 181 -12.06 -7.16 14.72
CA ASN A 181 -13.39 -7.03 15.35
C ASN A 181 -14.44 -7.88 14.61
N LEU A 182 -14.35 -8.00 13.29
CA LEU A 182 -15.33 -8.73 12.49
C LEU A 182 -15.36 -10.23 12.80
N ALA A 183 -14.21 -10.86 12.95
CA ALA A 183 -14.10 -12.30 13.15
C ALA A 183 -14.83 -12.79 14.41
N PRO A 184 -14.59 -12.23 15.61
CA PRO A 184 -15.31 -12.64 16.82
C PRO A 184 -16.80 -12.22 16.79
N ALA A 185 -17.15 -11.10 16.13
CA ALA A 185 -18.54 -10.70 15.99
C ALA A 185 -19.38 -11.73 15.21
N VAL A 186 -18.80 -12.30 14.14
CA VAL A 186 -19.46 -13.35 13.33
C VAL A 186 -19.52 -14.69 14.10
N ALA A 187 -18.50 -14.96 14.94
CA ALA A 187 -18.39 -16.20 15.73
C ALA A 187 -19.10 -16.14 17.10
N ASP A 188 -19.76 -15.02 17.42
CA ASP A 188 -20.36 -14.75 18.75
C ASP A 188 -19.37 -14.95 19.90
N ALA A 189 -18.12 -14.53 19.69
CA ALA A 189 -17.03 -14.64 20.63
C ALA A 189 -16.62 -13.27 21.19
N LYS A 190 -15.98 -13.26 22.36
CA LYS A 190 -15.46 -12.01 22.93
C LYS A 190 -14.17 -11.60 22.25
N LEU A 191 -14.06 -10.31 21.89
CA LEU A 191 -12.86 -9.74 21.22
C LEU A 191 -11.56 -10.02 22.00
N GLY A 192 -11.59 -9.89 23.34
CA GLY A 192 -10.40 -10.13 24.16
C GLY A 192 -9.91 -11.58 24.11
N ASP A 193 -10.84 -12.55 24.11
CA ASP A 193 -10.52 -13.97 24.02
C ASP A 193 -9.97 -14.32 22.61
N HIS A 194 -10.53 -13.69 21.58
CA HIS A 194 -10.05 -13.82 20.22
C HIS A 194 -8.60 -13.32 20.07
N ILE A 195 -8.31 -12.10 20.53
CA ILE A 195 -6.95 -11.53 20.48
C ILE A 195 -5.98 -12.40 21.29
N ARG A 196 -6.38 -12.85 22.47
CA ARG A 196 -5.55 -13.74 23.30
C ARG A 196 -5.26 -15.07 22.62
N SER A 197 -6.22 -15.66 21.96
CA SER A 197 -6.05 -16.89 21.16
C SER A 197 -5.09 -16.65 19.99
N MET A 198 -5.24 -15.53 19.29
CA MET A 198 -4.36 -15.17 18.17
C MET A 198 -2.91 -14.94 18.61
N LEU A 199 -2.66 -14.41 19.80
CA LEU A 199 -1.30 -14.21 20.32
C LEU A 199 -0.50 -15.53 20.36
N TRP A 200 -1.12 -16.65 20.73
CA TRP A 200 -0.46 -17.96 20.81
C TRP A 200 0.08 -18.44 19.44
N THR A 201 -0.57 -18.08 18.36
CA THR A 201 -0.14 -18.47 17.01
C THR A 201 0.70 -17.40 16.33
N THR A 202 0.33 -16.14 16.53
CA THR A 202 0.95 -15.01 15.80
C THR A 202 2.28 -14.58 16.41
N LEU A 203 2.40 -14.61 17.75
CA LEU A 203 3.63 -14.17 18.42
C LEU A 203 4.84 -15.09 18.12
N PRO A 204 4.73 -16.44 18.20
CA PRO A 204 5.84 -17.31 17.81
C PRO A 204 6.26 -17.10 16.36
N THR A 205 5.30 -16.98 15.44
CA THR A 205 5.57 -16.71 14.02
C THR A 205 6.28 -15.37 13.84
N TYR A 206 5.86 -14.34 14.57
CA TYR A 206 6.48 -13.02 14.53
C TYR A 206 7.93 -13.03 15.02
N VAL A 207 8.21 -13.74 16.12
CA VAL A 207 9.57 -13.88 16.66
C VAL A 207 10.48 -14.58 15.63
N ILE A 208 10.00 -15.67 15.02
CA ILE A 208 10.73 -16.36 13.94
C ILE A 208 10.98 -15.38 12.77
N THR A 209 9.97 -14.64 12.36
CA THR A 209 10.08 -13.65 11.28
C THR A 209 11.10 -12.55 11.62
N LEU A 210 11.08 -12.05 12.86
CA LEU A 210 12.03 -11.05 13.34
C LEU A 210 13.47 -11.58 13.28
N ILE A 211 13.69 -12.82 13.74
CA ILE A 211 15.00 -13.47 13.67
C ILE A 211 15.47 -13.61 12.22
N LEU A 212 14.57 -14.07 11.32
CA LEU A 212 14.89 -14.24 9.89
C LEU A 212 15.28 -12.89 9.25
N PHE A 213 14.49 -11.83 9.47
CA PHE A 213 14.84 -10.51 8.94
C PHE A 213 16.12 -9.92 9.57
N THR A 214 16.41 -10.26 10.82
CA THR A 214 17.69 -9.88 11.44
C THR A 214 18.84 -10.58 10.75
N ILE A 215 18.77 -11.90 10.55
CA ILE A 215 19.80 -12.67 9.84
C ILE A 215 19.99 -12.15 8.40
N LEU A 216 18.89 -11.92 7.68
CA LEU A 216 18.93 -11.38 6.31
C LEU A 216 19.55 -9.97 6.27
N GLY A 217 19.24 -9.12 7.25
CA GLY A 217 19.82 -7.79 7.36
C GLY A 217 21.35 -7.83 7.51
N PHE A 218 21.86 -8.72 8.37
CA PHE A 218 23.29 -8.91 8.53
C PHE A 218 23.97 -9.52 7.31
N GLN A 219 23.32 -10.45 6.61
CA GLN A 219 23.88 -11.07 5.40
C GLN A 219 23.99 -10.08 4.23
N GLN A 220 23.00 -9.20 4.06
CA GLN A 220 22.98 -8.20 2.98
C GLN A 220 24.10 -7.16 3.14
N THR A 221 24.50 -6.84 4.38
CA THR A 221 25.47 -5.77 4.64
C THR A 221 26.92 -6.21 4.43
N SER A 222 27.17 -7.50 4.31
CA SER A 222 28.53 -8.06 4.14
C SER A 222 29.16 -7.77 2.76
N GLY A 223 28.44 -7.17 1.81
CA GLY A 223 28.87 -7.16 0.41
C GLY A 223 29.21 -5.81 -0.24
N SER A 224 28.71 -4.65 0.19
CA SER A 224 28.86 -3.46 -0.67
C SER A 224 28.58 -2.10 -0.01
N TYR A 225 28.86 -1.89 1.27
CA TYR A 225 28.71 -0.56 1.85
C TYR A 225 30.02 0.20 1.87
N THR A 226 30.18 1.16 0.95
CA THR A 226 31.24 2.17 1.01
C THR A 226 30.62 3.42 1.63
N GLU A 227 31.09 3.83 2.82
CA GLU A 227 30.62 5.06 3.51
C GLU A 227 30.67 6.30 2.60
N GLY A 228 31.58 6.33 1.63
CA GLY A 228 31.67 7.38 0.62
C GLY A 228 30.46 7.50 -0.33
N SER A 229 29.69 6.42 -0.53
CA SER A 229 28.51 6.48 -1.39
C SER A 229 27.34 7.19 -0.72
N ILE A 230 27.23 7.10 0.60
CA ILE A 230 26.14 7.73 1.38
C ILE A 230 26.31 9.25 1.38
N THR A 231 27.52 9.74 1.55
CA THR A 231 27.80 11.19 1.55
C THR A 231 27.49 11.81 0.20
N VAL A 232 27.91 11.19 -0.90
CA VAL A 232 27.58 11.64 -2.26
C VAL A 232 26.08 11.67 -2.52
N TYR A 233 25.35 10.66 -2.01
CA TYR A 233 23.91 10.61 -2.15
C TYR A 233 23.19 11.70 -1.33
N ILE A 234 23.65 11.95 -0.11
CA ILE A 234 23.12 13.02 0.75
C ILE A 234 23.43 14.40 0.15
N ASP A 235 24.61 14.60 -0.39
CA ASP A 235 25.00 15.87 -1.02
C ASP A 235 24.18 16.14 -2.29
N ALA A 236 23.91 15.12 -3.09
CA ALA A 236 23.00 15.24 -4.24
C ALA A 236 21.56 15.62 -3.80
N LEU A 237 21.06 15.02 -2.72
CA LEU A 237 19.73 15.37 -2.17
C LEU A 237 19.68 16.81 -1.62
N ASN A 238 20.75 17.26 -0.95
CA ASN A 238 20.87 18.62 -0.44
C ASN A 238 20.93 19.67 -1.56
N GLY A 239 21.47 19.30 -2.75
CA GLY A 239 21.52 20.19 -3.92
C GLY A 239 20.16 20.42 -4.57
N GLU A 240 19.30 19.42 -4.56
CA GLU A 240 17.99 19.46 -5.23
C GLU A 240 16.83 19.86 -4.29
N PHE A 241 16.91 19.53 -3.00
CA PHE A 241 15.83 19.73 -2.03
C PHE A 241 16.29 20.54 -0.82
N GLN A 242 15.40 21.39 -0.30
CA GLN A 242 15.62 22.02 0.99
C GLN A 242 15.29 21.04 2.12
N LEU A 243 16.30 20.28 2.56
CA LEU A 243 16.12 19.29 3.64
C LEU A 243 16.01 20.00 4.99
N GLY A 244 14.90 19.78 5.71
CA GLY A 244 14.70 20.43 7.01
C GLY A 244 13.49 19.93 7.78
N TRP A 245 13.29 20.48 8.96
CA TRP A 245 12.16 20.13 9.82
C TRP A 245 10.81 20.47 9.19
N ILE A 246 10.73 21.51 8.36
CA ILE A 246 9.50 21.93 7.68
C ILE A 246 9.02 20.84 6.70
N THR A 247 9.93 20.22 5.98
CA THR A 247 9.62 19.15 5.04
C THR A 247 9.23 17.83 5.73
N MET A 248 9.52 17.68 7.03
CA MET A 248 9.08 16.53 7.83
C MET A 248 7.66 16.69 8.39
N ILE A 249 7.07 17.89 8.35
CA ILE A 249 5.71 18.14 8.88
C ILE A 249 4.69 17.16 8.31
N PRO A 250 4.60 16.89 6.99
CA PRO A 250 3.61 15.96 6.45
C PRO A 250 3.77 14.54 6.98
N ALA A 251 5.02 14.07 7.17
CA ALA A 251 5.31 12.74 7.69
C ALA A 251 4.96 12.61 9.18
N ILE A 252 5.21 13.65 9.96
CA ILE A 252 4.81 13.70 11.38
C ILE A 252 3.29 13.81 11.47
N LEU A 253 2.67 14.66 10.65
CA LEU A 253 1.24 14.90 10.65
C LEU A 253 0.44 13.61 10.40
N ILE A 254 0.82 12.77 9.43
CA ILE A 254 0.09 11.52 9.17
C ILE A 254 0.18 10.60 10.38
N ILE A 255 1.35 10.46 11.01
CA ILE A 255 1.51 9.63 12.19
C ILE A 255 0.62 10.14 13.32
N VAL A 256 0.64 11.44 13.61
CA VAL A 256 -0.21 12.06 14.64
C VAL A 256 -1.69 11.84 14.34
N LEU A 257 -2.14 12.07 13.10
CA LEU A 257 -3.55 11.87 12.71
C LEU A 257 -4.00 10.42 12.88
N LEU A 258 -3.16 9.46 12.49
CA LEU A 258 -3.44 8.03 12.68
C LEU A 258 -3.48 7.66 14.17
N LEU A 259 -2.57 8.20 15.00
CA LEU A 259 -2.59 8.03 16.46
C LEU A 259 -3.85 8.63 17.09
N CYS A 260 -4.34 9.75 16.54
CA CYS A 260 -5.62 10.37 16.95
C CYS A 260 -6.86 9.62 16.40
N LYS A 261 -6.69 8.44 15.79
CA LYS A 261 -7.77 7.61 15.25
C LYS A 261 -8.58 8.28 14.12
N VAL A 262 -7.97 9.21 13.41
CA VAL A 262 -8.55 9.79 12.19
C VAL A 262 -8.57 8.71 11.11
N ASN A 263 -9.65 8.65 10.32
CA ASN A 263 -9.75 7.70 9.21
C ASN A 263 -8.52 7.79 8.30
N ALA A 264 -7.95 6.62 7.92
CA ALA A 264 -6.71 6.54 7.15
C ALA A 264 -6.76 7.34 5.84
N ILE A 265 -7.90 7.34 5.13
CA ILE A 265 -8.09 8.10 3.88
C ILE A 265 -7.98 9.60 4.15
N SER A 266 -8.62 10.08 5.23
CA SER A 266 -8.57 11.50 5.61
C SER A 266 -7.18 11.91 6.09
N ALA A 267 -6.50 11.05 6.86
CA ALA A 267 -5.14 11.29 7.33
C ALA A 267 -4.14 11.37 6.17
N LEU A 268 -4.24 10.46 5.21
CA LEU A 268 -3.44 10.47 3.97
C LEU A 268 -3.71 11.72 3.14
N GLY A 269 -4.99 12.10 2.97
CA GLY A 269 -5.38 13.31 2.24
C GLY A 269 -4.86 14.59 2.87
N LEU A 270 -4.94 14.73 4.21
CA LEU A 270 -4.41 15.88 4.93
C LEU A 270 -2.87 15.94 4.88
N SER A 271 -2.20 14.81 4.99
CA SER A 271 -0.73 14.73 4.90
C SER A 271 -0.19 14.97 3.49
N SER A 272 -1.06 14.87 2.48
CA SER A 272 -0.71 15.20 1.10
C SER A 272 -0.78 16.71 0.78
N MET A 273 -1.20 17.55 1.75
CA MET A 273 -1.05 19.00 1.61
C MET A 273 0.41 19.37 1.86
N PRO A 274 1.17 19.78 0.82
CA PRO A 274 2.56 20.15 1.03
C PRO A 274 2.64 21.42 1.89
N PRO A 275 3.64 21.55 2.76
CA PRO A 275 4.01 22.86 3.27
C PRO A 275 4.42 23.70 2.06
N MET A 276 3.62 24.69 1.72
CA MET A 276 3.65 25.55 0.52
C MET A 276 4.89 25.31 -0.40
N PRO A 277 4.78 24.58 -1.50
CA PRO A 277 5.85 24.54 -2.47
C PRO A 277 5.96 25.91 -3.10
N THR A 278 7.17 26.40 -3.28
CA THR A 278 7.41 27.61 -4.08
C THR A 278 6.73 27.44 -5.43
N ALA A 279 6.14 28.52 -5.97
CA ALA A 279 5.42 28.49 -7.26
C ALA A 279 6.23 27.81 -8.39
N LYS A 280 7.57 27.83 -8.31
CA LYS A 280 8.49 27.11 -9.18
C LYS A 280 8.33 25.59 -9.12
N GLN A 281 8.14 25.00 -7.94
CA GLN A 281 7.99 23.55 -7.78
C GLN A 281 6.63 23.06 -8.29
N ILE A 282 5.57 23.84 -8.09
CA ILE A 282 4.24 23.54 -8.63
C ILE A 282 4.28 23.54 -10.16
N MET A 283 4.89 24.55 -10.76
CA MET A 283 5.03 24.65 -12.22
C MET A 283 5.87 23.50 -12.80
N ALA A 284 7.02 23.19 -12.21
CA ALA A 284 7.87 22.09 -12.68
C ALA A 284 7.14 20.74 -12.68
N THR A 285 6.27 20.50 -11.68
CA THR A 285 5.49 19.27 -11.58
C THR A 285 4.36 19.20 -12.58
N TYR A 286 3.61 20.29 -12.78
CA TYR A 286 2.58 20.34 -13.82
C TYR A 286 3.18 20.10 -15.21
N TRP A 287 4.38 20.63 -15.49
CA TRP A 287 5.09 20.40 -16.75
C TRP A 287 5.60 18.96 -16.92
N SER A 288 6.03 18.29 -15.84
CA SER A 288 6.48 16.89 -15.91
C SER A 288 5.33 15.88 -16.09
N MET A 289 4.12 16.25 -15.72
CA MET A 289 2.92 15.43 -15.87
C MET A 289 2.22 15.58 -17.23
N LEU A 290 2.50 16.66 -17.95
CA LEU A 290 1.98 16.83 -19.31
C LEU A 290 2.76 15.91 -20.28
N PRO A 291 2.07 15.06 -21.09
CA PRO A 291 2.72 14.25 -22.11
C PRO A 291 3.18 15.15 -23.27
N MET A 292 4.20 15.96 -23.02
CA MET A 292 4.78 16.83 -24.03
C MET A 292 5.87 16.06 -24.81
N PRO A 293 5.94 16.24 -26.13
CA PRO A 293 7.04 15.69 -26.91
C PRO A 293 8.39 16.25 -26.42
N PRO A 294 9.48 15.48 -26.53
CA PRO A 294 10.79 15.79 -25.90
C PRO A 294 11.46 17.11 -26.37
N ARG A 295 10.80 17.88 -27.18
CA ARG A 295 11.31 19.17 -27.73
C ARG A 295 10.96 20.40 -26.88
N PHE A 296 10.19 20.24 -25.77
CA PHE A 296 9.84 21.35 -24.87
C PHE A 296 10.41 21.08 -23.46
N LYS A 297 11.67 21.39 -23.24
CA LYS A 297 12.24 21.53 -21.90
C LYS A 297 12.26 23.01 -21.52
N MET A 298 11.54 23.39 -20.50
CA MET A 298 11.65 24.72 -19.88
C MET A 298 12.82 24.69 -18.90
N ASP A 299 13.81 25.56 -19.13
CA ASP A 299 14.87 25.79 -18.18
C ASP A 299 14.37 26.76 -17.09
N CYS A 300 13.98 26.22 -15.93
CA CYS A 300 13.41 26.96 -14.81
C CYS A 300 14.42 27.91 -14.12
N ASN A 301 15.67 27.91 -14.54
CA ASN A 301 16.72 28.70 -13.88
C ASN A 301 16.84 30.15 -14.39
N THR A 302 16.33 30.46 -15.55
CA THR A 302 16.54 31.78 -16.18
C THR A 302 15.29 32.67 -16.31
N GLY A 303 14.13 32.27 -15.76
CA GLY A 303 12.95 33.14 -15.65
C GLY A 303 12.35 33.68 -16.94
N SER A 304 12.91 33.43 -18.09
CA SER A 304 12.42 33.88 -19.38
C SER A 304 13.05 33.13 -20.53
N SER A 305 12.25 32.59 -21.39
CA SER A 305 12.45 32.02 -22.71
C SER A 305 12.30 30.52 -22.84
N ILE A 306 11.32 30.18 -23.67
CA ILE A 306 11.12 28.84 -24.22
C ILE A 306 12.32 28.57 -25.16
N VAL A 307 13.21 27.68 -24.78
CA VAL A 307 14.25 27.18 -25.67
C VAL A 307 13.68 25.95 -26.38
N VAL A 308 13.46 26.09 -27.69
CA VAL A 308 13.14 24.98 -28.58
C VAL A 308 14.48 24.34 -28.99
N VAL A 309 14.75 23.11 -28.53
CA VAL A 309 15.87 22.31 -29.01
C VAL A 309 15.35 21.16 -29.86
#